data_5585f964c61c012218d894f9b2818384
#
_entry.id   5585f964c61c012218d894f9b2818384
#
_cell.length_a   1.000
_cell.length_b   1.000
_cell.length_c   1.000
_cell.angle_alpha   90.00
_cell.angle_beta   90.00
_cell.angle_gamma   90.00
#
_symmetry.space_group_name_H-M   'P 1'
#
loop_
_entity.id
_entity.type
_entity.pdbx_description
1 polymer ?
#
loop_
_entity_poly.entity_id
_entity_poly.type
_entity_poly.pdbx_seq_one_letter_code
_entity_poly.pdbx_strand_id
1 'polypeptide(L)'
;MITLYLIRHGETEWNKSGRYQGSTDVALSDMGMAQAEKVASYFKDIPLDGVITSPLKRARITAEGIAKAHGMELEIVPALQELCFGDWEGKTFSEIDQLWPGMISEMYHHPDQLRLPHGESFLDCQVRTMTFMKELLSRGDHKSYAIVSHGAALRTIICAMIDIPLSRSWNMGLSNASITEIRHFVGENNMKDMNCLLYT
;
A
#
# COMPACT_ATOMS: atom_id res chain seq x y z
N MET A 1 -9.02 20.16 -6.16
CA MET A 1 -9.24 18.93 -5.37
C MET A 1 -8.66 17.75 -6.14
N ILE A 2 -7.83 16.92 -5.51
CA ILE A 2 -7.32 15.67 -6.10
C ILE A 2 -7.90 14.51 -5.29
N THR A 3 -8.40 13.48 -5.97
CA THR A 3 -8.89 12.26 -5.32
C THR A 3 -7.86 11.13 -5.48
N LEU A 4 -7.47 10.54 -4.37
CA LEU A 4 -6.51 9.45 -4.31
C LEU A 4 -7.21 8.19 -3.81
N TYR A 5 -7.25 7.16 -4.63
CA TYR A 5 -7.71 5.82 -4.25
C TYR A 5 -6.48 4.97 -3.95
N LEU A 6 -6.18 4.79 -2.67
CA LEU A 6 -5.07 3.98 -2.18
C LEU A 6 -5.54 2.53 -2.05
N ILE A 7 -4.94 1.63 -2.80
CA ILE A 7 -5.39 0.24 -2.93
C ILE A 7 -4.27 -0.69 -2.48
N ARG A 8 -4.54 -1.55 -1.49
CA ARG A 8 -3.61 -2.62 -1.17
C ARG A 8 -3.76 -3.76 -2.18
N HIS A 9 -2.65 -4.31 -2.65
CA HIS A 9 -2.65 -5.47 -3.57
C HIS A 9 -3.52 -6.63 -3.06
N GLY A 10 -3.98 -7.49 -3.96
CA GLY A 10 -4.69 -8.72 -3.65
C GLY A 10 -3.90 -9.70 -2.78
N GLU A 11 -4.55 -10.68 -2.19
CA GLU A 11 -3.92 -11.69 -1.34
C GLU A 11 -2.81 -12.46 -2.10
N THR A 12 -1.73 -12.79 -1.41
CA THR A 12 -0.67 -13.69 -1.89
C THR A 12 -0.61 -14.96 -1.04
N GLU A 13 0.08 -15.99 -1.51
CA GLU A 13 0.31 -17.20 -0.70
C GLU A 13 1.05 -16.91 0.61
N TRP A 14 1.91 -15.89 0.62
CA TRP A 14 2.59 -15.48 1.84
C TRP A 14 1.67 -14.71 2.82
N ASN A 15 0.69 -13.96 2.31
CA ASN A 15 -0.35 -13.40 3.20
C ASN A 15 -1.13 -14.52 3.88
N LYS A 16 -1.56 -15.53 3.13
CA LYS A 16 -2.31 -16.68 3.63
C LYS A 16 -1.51 -17.49 4.66
N SER A 17 -0.20 -17.64 4.47
CA SER A 17 0.69 -18.36 5.38
C SER A 17 1.28 -17.49 6.50
N GLY A 18 0.90 -16.20 6.59
CA GLY A 18 1.37 -15.30 7.64
C GLY A 18 2.86 -14.95 7.55
N ARG A 19 3.44 -14.94 6.33
CA ARG A 19 4.84 -14.59 6.10
C ARG A 19 5.00 -13.13 5.68
N TYR A 20 6.03 -12.47 6.21
CA TYR A 20 6.42 -11.12 5.80
C TYR A 20 7.00 -11.15 4.38
N GLN A 21 6.58 -10.22 3.51
CA GLN A 21 6.95 -10.24 2.09
C GLN A 21 8.01 -9.20 1.73
N GLY A 22 7.81 -7.96 2.11
CA GLY A 22 8.71 -6.86 1.80
C GLY A 22 8.96 -6.70 0.30
N SER A 23 10.24 -6.65 -0.05
CA SER A 23 10.73 -6.51 -1.43
C SER A 23 10.64 -7.80 -2.24
N THR A 24 10.47 -8.95 -1.60
CA THR A 24 10.34 -10.24 -2.27
C THR A 24 9.10 -10.26 -3.16
N ASP A 25 9.28 -10.68 -4.42
CA ASP A 25 8.24 -10.64 -5.44
C ASP A 25 7.39 -11.91 -5.45
N VAL A 26 6.41 -11.97 -4.55
CA VAL A 26 5.48 -13.09 -4.39
C VAL A 26 4.24 -12.86 -5.26
N ALA A 27 3.78 -13.91 -5.94
CA ALA A 27 2.58 -13.86 -6.79
C ALA A 27 1.29 -13.77 -5.95
N LEU A 28 0.20 -13.31 -6.57
CA LEU A 28 -1.14 -13.40 -6.01
C LEU A 28 -1.57 -14.87 -5.85
N SER A 29 -2.35 -15.16 -4.82
CA SER A 29 -3.10 -16.40 -4.69
C SER A 29 -4.32 -16.39 -5.64
N ASP A 30 -5.01 -17.53 -5.78
CA ASP A 30 -6.26 -17.59 -6.54
C ASP A 30 -7.31 -16.62 -5.97
N MET A 31 -7.37 -16.50 -4.64
CA MET A 31 -8.21 -15.50 -3.97
C MET A 31 -7.77 -14.08 -4.34
N GLY A 32 -6.46 -13.81 -4.36
CA GLY A 32 -5.91 -12.51 -4.75
C GLY A 32 -6.22 -12.14 -6.19
N MET A 33 -6.23 -13.10 -7.10
CA MET A 33 -6.66 -12.89 -8.48
C MET A 33 -8.13 -12.49 -8.56
N ALA A 34 -9.02 -13.22 -7.87
CA ALA A 34 -10.43 -12.88 -7.78
C ALA A 34 -10.68 -11.49 -7.13
N GLN A 35 -9.88 -11.15 -6.13
CA GLN A 35 -9.91 -9.82 -5.51
C GLN A 35 -9.50 -8.72 -6.50
N ALA A 36 -8.45 -8.94 -7.30
CA ALA A 36 -8.00 -7.99 -8.33
C ALA A 36 -9.09 -7.74 -9.38
N GLU A 37 -9.82 -8.77 -9.80
CA GLU A 37 -10.97 -8.64 -10.71
C GLU A 37 -12.10 -7.80 -10.11
N LYS A 38 -12.42 -8.00 -8.82
CA LYS A 38 -13.44 -7.19 -8.13
C LYS A 38 -13.01 -5.73 -8.01
N VAL A 39 -11.74 -5.48 -7.71
CA VAL A 39 -11.19 -4.11 -7.70
C VAL A 39 -11.32 -3.46 -9.08
N ALA A 40 -10.94 -4.15 -10.15
CA ALA A 40 -11.09 -3.64 -11.51
C ALA A 40 -12.56 -3.33 -11.85
N SER A 41 -13.49 -4.22 -11.47
CA SER A 41 -14.93 -4.01 -11.64
C SER A 41 -15.45 -2.79 -10.90
N TYR A 42 -14.98 -2.55 -9.66
CA TYR A 42 -15.38 -1.38 -8.87
C TYR A 42 -14.97 -0.07 -9.54
N PHE A 43 -13.79 -0.02 -10.16
CA PHE A 43 -13.32 1.20 -10.81
C PHE A 43 -13.88 1.43 -12.21
N LYS A 44 -14.59 0.46 -12.81
CA LYS A 44 -15.04 0.53 -14.19
C LYS A 44 -15.75 1.83 -14.58
N ASP A 45 -16.59 2.33 -13.69
CA ASP A 45 -17.41 3.53 -13.92
C ASP A 45 -16.93 4.76 -13.11
N ILE A 46 -15.81 4.65 -12.40
CA ILE A 46 -15.20 5.75 -11.63
C ILE A 46 -14.18 6.47 -12.52
N PRO A 47 -14.37 7.76 -12.85
CA PRO A 47 -13.41 8.48 -13.68
C PRO A 47 -12.02 8.54 -13.03
N LEU A 48 -11.00 8.15 -13.78
CA LEU A 48 -9.59 8.20 -13.37
C LEU A 48 -8.77 8.99 -14.40
N ASP A 49 -7.75 9.68 -13.95
CA ASP A 49 -6.73 10.36 -14.77
C ASP A 49 -5.43 9.56 -14.86
N GLY A 50 -5.27 8.53 -14.02
CA GLY A 50 -4.10 7.65 -14.06
C GLY A 50 -4.22 6.48 -13.10
N VAL A 51 -3.54 5.39 -13.47
CA VAL A 51 -3.40 4.18 -12.65
C VAL A 51 -1.92 3.97 -12.38
N ILE A 52 -1.55 4.02 -11.11
CA ILE A 52 -0.18 4.05 -10.63
C ILE A 52 0.07 2.83 -9.75
N THR A 53 1.22 2.20 -9.88
CA THR A 53 1.48 0.96 -9.14
C THR A 53 2.94 0.80 -8.71
N SER A 54 3.15 0.06 -7.63
CA SER A 54 4.44 -0.53 -7.27
C SER A 54 4.94 -1.48 -8.38
N PRO A 55 6.25 -1.62 -8.59
CA PRO A 55 6.79 -2.58 -9.57
C PRO A 55 6.58 -4.04 -9.21
N LEU A 56 6.24 -4.38 -7.95
CA LEU A 56 6.07 -5.76 -7.51
C LEU A 56 4.83 -6.40 -8.16
N LYS A 57 4.97 -7.65 -8.64
CA LYS A 57 3.94 -8.36 -9.44
C LYS A 57 2.57 -8.35 -8.79
N ARG A 58 2.47 -8.60 -7.48
CA ARG A 58 1.20 -8.59 -6.74
C ARG A 58 0.43 -7.27 -6.86
N ALA A 59 1.14 -6.14 -6.84
CA ALA A 59 0.54 -4.82 -7.01
C ALA A 59 0.22 -4.54 -8.49
N ARG A 60 1.14 -4.87 -9.39
CA ARG A 60 0.94 -4.69 -10.84
C ARG A 60 -0.28 -5.45 -11.33
N ILE A 61 -0.40 -6.75 -11.03
CA ILE A 61 -1.54 -7.57 -11.45
C ILE A 61 -2.85 -6.99 -10.91
N THR A 62 -2.85 -6.51 -9.65
CA THR A 62 -4.04 -5.86 -9.08
C THR A 62 -4.40 -4.57 -9.83
N ALA A 63 -3.40 -3.80 -10.31
CA ALA A 63 -3.61 -2.55 -11.04
C ALA A 63 -3.96 -2.75 -12.52
N GLU A 64 -3.47 -3.82 -13.15
CA GLU A 64 -3.63 -4.10 -14.59
C GLU A 64 -5.10 -4.14 -15.03
N GLY A 65 -5.95 -4.75 -14.20
CA GLY A 65 -7.40 -4.79 -14.46
C GLY A 65 -8.06 -3.41 -14.48
N ILE A 66 -7.64 -2.52 -13.57
CA ILE A 66 -8.13 -1.13 -13.51
C ILE A 66 -7.69 -0.37 -14.76
N ALA A 67 -6.40 -0.42 -15.08
CA ALA A 67 -5.83 0.27 -16.24
C ALA A 67 -6.49 -0.19 -17.55
N LYS A 68 -6.67 -1.51 -17.71
CA LYS A 68 -7.35 -2.08 -18.87
C LYS A 68 -8.79 -1.60 -19.02
N ALA A 69 -9.54 -1.52 -17.93
CA ALA A 69 -10.93 -1.05 -17.95
C ALA A 69 -11.05 0.42 -18.42
N HIS A 70 -10.01 1.22 -18.22
CA HIS A 70 -9.94 2.63 -18.62
C HIS A 70 -9.17 2.89 -19.93
N GLY A 71 -8.59 1.84 -20.55
CA GLY A 71 -7.72 2.02 -21.73
C GLY A 71 -6.45 2.81 -21.42
N MET A 72 -5.95 2.74 -20.19
CA MET A 72 -4.78 3.47 -19.70
C MET A 72 -3.55 2.57 -19.61
N GLU A 73 -2.37 3.16 -19.74
CA GLU A 73 -1.12 2.52 -19.37
C GLU A 73 -0.87 2.63 -17.87
N LEU A 74 -0.16 1.64 -17.30
CA LEU A 74 0.27 1.65 -15.91
C LEU A 74 1.50 2.54 -15.72
N GLU A 75 1.43 3.48 -14.81
CA GLU A 75 2.62 4.18 -14.30
C GLU A 75 3.26 3.33 -13.19
N ILE A 76 4.44 2.78 -13.46
CA ILE A 76 5.18 1.95 -12.49
C ILE A 76 6.14 2.81 -11.70
N VAL A 77 5.96 2.87 -10.38
CA VAL A 77 6.69 3.76 -9.48
C VAL A 77 7.45 2.97 -8.42
N PRO A 78 8.80 2.89 -8.50
CA PRO A 78 9.62 2.19 -7.50
C PRO A 78 9.43 2.69 -6.07
N ALA A 79 9.15 3.98 -5.89
CA ALA A 79 8.90 4.56 -4.58
C ALA A 79 7.66 3.99 -3.87
N LEU A 80 6.77 3.30 -4.57
CA LEU A 80 5.57 2.65 -4.02
C LEU A 80 5.80 1.18 -3.62
N GLN A 81 7.03 0.66 -3.66
CA GLN A 81 7.33 -0.69 -3.15
C GLN A 81 6.97 -0.82 -1.67
N GLU A 82 6.78 -2.07 -1.24
CA GLU A 82 6.58 -2.37 0.17
C GLU A 82 7.82 -1.98 1.00
N LEU A 83 7.63 -1.79 2.29
CA LEU A 83 8.72 -1.70 3.25
C LEU A 83 9.65 -2.89 3.07
N CYS A 84 10.95 -2.65 2.87
CA CYS A 84 11.93 -3.73 2.85
C CYS A 84 12.04 -4.29 4.27
N PHE A 85 11.52 -5.52 4.46
CA PHE A 85 11.57 -6.19 5.76
C PHE A 85 12.92 -6.87 6.03
N GLY A 86 13.86 -6.86 5.06
CA GLY A 86 15.19 -7.41 5.23
C GLY A 86 15.16 -8.87 5.64
N ASP A 87 15.85 -9.19 6.73
CA ASP A 87 15.96 -10.57 7.23
C ASP A 87 14.64 -11.22 7.66
N TRP A 88 13.57 -10.45 7.78
CA TRP A 88 12.24 -10.96 8.12
C TRP A 88 11.50 -11.53 6.91
N GLU A 89 11.93 -11.21 5.69
CA GLU A 89 11.26 -11.67 4.47
C GLU A 89 11.22 -13.20 4.38
N GLY A 90 10.04 -13.74 4.09
CA GLY A 90 9.77 -15.17 4.06
C GLY A 90 9.53 -15.84 5.41
N LYS A 91 9.72 -15.14 6.52
CA LYS A 91 9.50 -15.67 7.87
C LYS A 91 8.10 -15.34 8.39
N THR A 92 7.59 -16.24 9.21
CA THR A 92 6.36 -16.03 9.99
C THR A 92 6.65 -15.22 11.25
N PHE A 93 5.58 -14.74 11.90
CA PHE A 93 5.66 -14.10 13.21
C PHE A 93 6.47 -14.90 14.22
N SER A 94 6.19 -16.22 14.36
CA SER A 94 6.86 -17.09 15.34
C SER A 94 8.35 -17.25 15.04
N GLU A 95 8.71 -17.41 13.76
CA GLU A 95 10.11 -17.52 13.34
C GLU A 95 10.90 -16.24 13.63
N ILE A 96 10.27 -15.07 13.41
CA ILE A 96 10.88 -13.77 13.68
C ILE A 96 11.06 -13.56 15.19
N ASP A 97 10.03 -13.85 16.00
CA ASP A 97 10.09 -13.63 17.44
C ASP A 97 11.14 -14.52 18.14
N GLN A 98 11.38 -15.71 17.58
CA GLN A 98 12.48 -16.59 18.03
C GLN A 98 13.86 -16.02 17.72
N LEU A 99 14.05 -15.41 16.53
CA LEU A 99 15.34 -14.87 16.08
C LEU A 99 15.63 -13.47 16.63
N TRP A 100 14.58 -12.65 16.79
CA TRP A 100 14.64 -11.28 17.30
C TRP A 100 13.56 -11.06 18.36
N PRO A 101 13.73 -11.58 19.56
CA PRO A 101 12.72 -11.49 20.62
C PRO A 101 12.28 -10.04 20.90
N GLY A 102 10.99 -9.80 20.89
CA GLY A 102 10.39 -8.49 21.18
C GLY A 102 10.40 -7.48 20.02
N MET A 103 11.15 -7.69 18.93
CA MET A 103 11.19 -6.73 17.82
C MET A 103 9.87 -6.57 17.10
N ILE A 104 9.04 -7.61 17.05
CA ILE A 104 7.70 -7.51 16.48
C ILE A 104 6.81 -6.60 17.34
N SER A 105 6.92 -6.72 18.67
CA SER A 105 6.23 -5.81 19.60
C SER A 105 6.65 -4.36 19.35
N GLU A 106 7.95 -4.11 19.20
CA GLU A 106 8.49 -2.80 18.86
C GLU A 106 7.93 -2.29 17.52
N MET A 107 7.83 -3.14 16.50
CA MET A 107 7.25 -2.76 15.22
C MET A 107 5.79 -2.30 15.34
N TYR A 108 5.01 -2.92 16.21
CA TYR A 108 3.60 -2.53 16.40
C TYR A 108 3.42 -1.30 17.28
N HIS A 109 4.29 -1.09 18.27
CA HIS A 109 4.13 -0.02 19.25
C HIS A 109 4.98 1.21 18.94
N HIS A 110 6.17 1.01 18.35
CA HIS A 110 7.16 2.05 18.07
C HIS A 110 7.73 1.95 16.63
N PRO A 111 6.89 1.82 15.58
CA PRO A 111 7.36 1.67 14.19
C PRO A 111 8.23 2.85 13.73
N ASP A 112 7.98 4.04 14.28
CA ASP A 112 8.74 5.27 13.99
C ASP A 112 10.20 5.22 14.50
N GLN A 113 10.51 4.34 15.43
CA GLN A 113 11.85 4.20 16.03
C GLN A 113 12.59 2.96 15.55
N LEU A 114 11.88 2.00 14.94
CA LEU A 114 12.44 0.72 14.55
C LEU A 114 13.10 0.77 13.16
N ARG A 115 14.32 0.25 13.09
CA ARG A 115 14.96 -0.17 11.83
C ARG A 115 15.03 -1.69 11.78
N LEU A 116 14.54 -2.25 10.68
CA LEU A 116 14.54 -3.70 10.46
C LEU A 116 15.96 -4.21 10.13
N PRO A 117 16.35 -5.43 10.58
CA PRO A 117 17.65 -6.00 10.27
C PRO A 117 17.84 -6.12 8.75
N HIS A 118 18.87 -5.49 8.21
CA HIS A 118 19.16 -5.38 6.77
C HIS A 118 17.96 -4.86 5.92
N GLY A 119 17.01 -4.17 6.55
CA GLY A 119 15.83 -3.60 5.93
C GLY A 119 15.72 -2.09 6.07
N GLU A 120 14.54 -1.55 5.77
CA GLU A 120 14.19 -0.16 5.93
C GLU A 120 13.68 0.13 7.36
N SER A 121 13.67 1.39 7.74
CA SER A 121 12.76 1.91 8.78
C SER A 121 11.43 2.36 8.15
N PHE A 122 10.38 2.46 8.95
CA PHE A 122 9.11 3.05 8.50
C PHE A 122 9.27 4.50 8.05
N LEU A 123 10.23 5.21 8.64
CA LEU A 123 10.54 6.59 8.25
C LEU A 123 11.19 6.64 6.86
N ASP A 124 12.14 5.75 6.54
CA ASP A 124 12.72 5.65 5.19
C ASP A 124 11.62 5.39 4.14
N CYS A 125 10.72 4.44 4.44
CA CYS A 125 9.57 4.15 3.59
C CYS A 125 8.66 5.37 3.41
N GLN A 126 8.36 6.10 4.49
CA GLN A 126 7.55 7.31 4.42
C GLN A 126 8.22 8.41 3.59
N VAL A 127 9.52 8.62 3.75
CA VAL A 127 10.27 9.64 2.99
C VAL A 127 10.19 9.36 1.49
N ARG A 128 10.47 8.11 1.04
CA ARG A 128 10.42 7.79 -0.40
C ARG A 128 9.01 7.84 -0.98
N THR A 129 8.03 7.32 -0.26
CA THR A 129 6.64 7.34 -0.73
C THR A 129 6.10 8.76 -0.79
N MET A 130 6.33 9.59 0.22
CA MET A 130 5.87 10.98 0.24
C MET A 130 6.61 11.90 -0.72
N THR A 131 7.86 11.58 -1.09
CA THR A 131 8.55 12.28 -2.17
C THR A 131 7.78 12.13 -3.48
N PHE A 132 7.37 10.91 -3.82
CA PHE A 132 6.53 10.65 -4.97
C PHE A 132 5.13 11.28 -4.83
N MET A 133 4.48 11.16 -3.67
CA MET A 133 3.15 11.73 -3.46
C MET A 133 3.14 13.26 -3.65
N LYS A 134 4.17 13.97 -3.18
CA LYS A 134 4.31 15.42 -3.40
C LYS A 134 4.44 15.77 -4.89
N GLU A 135 5.22 14.99 -5.63
CA GLU A 135 5.33 15.13 -7.09
C GLU A 135 3.96 14.90 -7.75
N LEU A 136 3.27 13.80 -7.41
CA LEU A 136 1.95 13.48 -7.96
C LEU A 136 0.93 14.60 -7.71
N LEU A 137 0.90 15.14 -6.49
CA LEU A 137 -0.01 16.22 -6.13
C LEU A 137 0.30 17.54 -6.87
N SER A 138 1.53 17.71 -7.38
CA SER A 138 1.92 18.87 -8.20
C SER A 138 1.51 18.76 -9.67
N ARG A 139 1.02 17.61 -10.15
CA ARG A 139 0.65 17.38 -11.56
C ARG A 139 -0.65 18.09 -12.00
N GLY A 140 -1.29 18.81 -11.13
CA GLY A 140 -2.47 19.64 -11.43
C GLY A 140 -3.69 19.30 -10.57
N ASP A 141 -4.69 20.19 -10.64
CA ASP A 141 -5.92 20.08 -9.88
C ASP A 141 -6.99 19.24 -10.58
N HIS A 142 -8.03 18.86 -9.83
CA HIS A 142 -9.19 18.10 -10.33
C HIS A 142 -8.85 16.77 -10.98
N LYS A 143 -7.87 16.05 -10.39
CA LYS A 143 -7.40 14.75 -10.84
C LYS A 143 -7.86 13.64 -9.90
N SER A 144 -8.02 12.44 -10.46
CA SER A 144 -8.34 11.21 -9.73
C SER A 144 -7.34 10.11 -10.10
N TYR A 145 -6.69 9.53 -9.08
CA TYR A 145 -5.67 8.50 -9.30
C TYR A 145 -5.99 7.24 -8.50
N ALA A 146 -5.87 6.08 -9.16
CA ALA A 146 -5.82 4.78 -8.50
C ALA A 146 -4.36 4.40 -8.24
N ILE A 147 -3.99 4.18 -6.99
CA ILE A 147 -2.62 3.91 -6.56
C ILE A 147 -2.57 2.55 -5.88
N VAL A 148 -1.97 1.56 -6.54
CA VAL A 148 -1.87 0.20 -5.99
C VAL A 148 -0.50 -0.02 -5.37
N SER A 149 -0.50 -0.32 -4.07
CA SER A 149 0.72 -0.50 -3.28
C SER A 149 0.50 -1.58 -2.19
N HIS A 150 1.13 -1.45 -1.04
CA HIS A 150 1.30 -2.49 -0.04
C HIS A 150 0.92 -2.02 1.36
N GLY A 151 0.89 -2.96 2.30
CA GLY A 151 0.37 -2.71 3.64
C GLY A 151 1.12 -1.66 4.44
N ALA A 152 2.45 -1.78 4.57
CA ALA A 152 3.24 -0.82 5.34
C ALA A 152 3.43 0.49 4.56
N ALA A 153 3.74 0.42 3.26
CA ALA A 153 3.90 1.59 2.42
C ALA A 153 2.64 2.48 2.41
N LEU A 154 1.45 1.91 2.26
CA LEU A 154 0.20 2.68 2.32
C LEU A 154 -0.06 3.29 3.70
N ARG A 155 0.27 2.58 4.79
CA ARG A 155 0.16 3.16 6.15
C ARG A 155 1.04 4.38 6.31
N THR A 156 2.26 4.36 5.79
CA THR A 156 3.16 5.52 5.86
C THR A 156 2.62 6.71 5.07
N ILE A 157 2.04 6.46 3.89
CA ILE A 157 1.38 7.49 3.08
C ILE A 157 0.18 8.08 3.83
N ILE A 158 -0.72 7.22 4.31
CA ILE A 158 -1.94 7.66 5.01
C ILE A 158 -1.56 8.49 6.24
N CYS A 159 -0.63 8.00 7.08
CA CYS A 159 -0.18 8.74 8.25
C CYS A 159 0.28 10.16 7.89
N ALA A 160 1.12 10.30 6.86
CA ALA A 160 1.61 11.61 6.43
C ALA A 160 0.54 12.49 5.81
N MET A 161 -0.41 11.90 5.06
CA MET A 161 -1.45 12.65 4.37
C MET A 161 -2.51 13.23 5.31
N ILE A 162 -2.81 12.57 6.42
CA ILE A 162 -3.86 13.00 7.37
C ILE A 162 -3.31 13.34 8.76
N ASP A 163 -2.03 13.68 8.85
CA ASP A 163 -1.34 14.14 10.06
C ASP A 163 -1.45 13.18 11.27
N ILE A 164 -1.50 11.87 11.00
CA ILE A 164 -1.41 10.86 12.05
C ILE A 164 0.08 10.53 12.32
N PRO A 165 0.53 10.55 13.57
CA PRO A 165 1.89 10.13 13.91
C PRO A 165 2.21 8.73 13.40
N LEU A 166 3.40 8.53 12.83
CA LEU A 166 3.84 7.25 12.28
C LEU A 166 3.79 6.12 13.32
N SER A 167 3.99 6.44 14.60
CA SER A 167 3.81 5.52 15.74
C SER A 167 2.39 4.92 15.84
N ARG A 168 1.41 5.47 15.13
CA ARG A 168 0.02 4.99 15.09
C ARG A 168 -0.33 4.26 13.79
N SER A 169 0.65 4.00 12.93
CA SER A 169 0.42 3.40 11.61
C SER A 169 -0.30 2.03 11.67
N TRP A 170 -0.06 1.25 12.71
CA TRP A 170 -0.70 -0.05 12.90
C TRP A 170 -2.11 -0.01 13.50
N ASN A 171 -2.58 1.17 13.95
CA ASN A 171 -3.97 1.33 14.41
C ASN A 171 -4.97 1.33 13.25
N MET A 172 -4.48 1.37 12.01
CA MET A 172 -5.31 1.35 10.80
C MET A 172 -5.39 -0.05 10.21
N GLY A 173 -6.62 -0.57 10.02
CA GLY A 173 -6.84 -1.77 9.22
C GLY A 173 -6.62 -1.47 7.73
N LEU A 174 -5.84 -2.30 7.04
CA LEU A 174 -5.72 -2.28 5.58
C LEU A 174 -5.68 -3.74 5.08
N SER A 175 -6.83 -4.27 4.72
CA SER A 175 -6.97 -5.63 4.21
C SER A 175 -6.47 -5.74 2.76
N ASN A 176 -6.16 -6.94 2.28
CA ASN A 176 -5.82 -7.15 0.88
C ASN A 176 -6.98 -6.69 -0.02
N ALA A 177 -6.67 -6.07 -1.14
CA ALA A 177 -7.60 -5.46 -2.09
C ALA A 177 -8.58 -4.44 -1.49
N SER A 178 -8.28 -3.91 -0.30
CA SER A 178 -9.06 -2.80 0.27
C SER A 178 -8.72 -1.47 -0.42
N ILE A 179 -9.69 -0.58 -0.42
CA ILE A 179 -9.60 0.76 -1.00
C ILE A 179 -9.73 1.79 0.13
N THR A 180 -8.86 2.77 0.14
CA THR A 180 -8.92 3.95 1.02
C THR A 180 -8.97 5.19 0.14
N GLU A 181 -10.01 6.02 0.29
CA GLU A 181 -10.17 7.27 -0.47
C GLU A 181 -9.68 8.46 0.37
N ILE A 182 -8.73 9.21 -0.17
CA ILE A 182 -8.27 10.50 0.39
C ILE A 182 -8.55 11.59 -0.63
N ARG A 183 -9.16 12.67 -0.19
CA ARG A 183 -9.35 13.90 -0.97
C ARG A 183 -8.35 14.94 -0.50
N HIS A 184 -7.48 15.36 -1.42
CA HIS A 184 -6.52 16.43 -1.20
C HIS A 184 -7.08 17.76 -1.69
N PHE A 185 -7.08 18.74 -0.79
CA PHE A 185 -7.34 20.15 -1.07
C PHE A 185 -6.06 20.94 -0.84
N VAL A 186 -5.95 22.11 -1.42
CA VAL A 186 -4.81 22.99 -1.13
C VAL A 186 -4.80 23.33 0.36
N GLY A 187 -3.80 22.83 1.07
CA GLY A 187 -3.61 23.07 2.50
C GLY A 187 -4.25 22.05 3.45
N GLU A 188 -5.07 21.10 2.96
CA GLU A 188 -5.67 20.07 3.81
C GLU A 188 -5.96 18.76 3.08
N ASN A 189 -6.05 17.69 3.84
CA ASN A 189 -6.45 16.36 3.34
C ASN A 189 -7.64 15.83 4.16
N ASN A 190 -8.60 15.25 3.47
CA ASN A 190 -9.75 14.60 4.08
C ASN A 190 -9.80 13.14 3.66
N MET A 191 -9.71 12.23 4.64
CA MET A 191 -9.98 10.81 4.40
C MET A 191 -11.50 10.61 4.38
N LYS A 192 -12.04 10.12 3.26
CA LYS A 192 -13.47 9.88 3.09
C LYS A 192 -13.85 8.46 3.51
N ASP A 193 -13.13 7.47 2.99
CA ASP A 193 -13.37 6.06 3.25
C ASP A 193 -12.03 5.36 3.56
N MET A 194 -12.07 4.38 4.46
CA MET A 194 -10.89 3.63 4.84
C MET A 194 -11.18 2.14 4.81
N ASN A 195 -10.25 1.35 4.25
CA ASN A 195 -10.31 -0.11 4.23
C ASN A 195 -11.65 -0.66 3.68
N CYS A 196 -12.20 0.01 2.66
CA CYS A 196 -13.41 -0.46 2.00
C CYS A 196 -13.14 -1.80 1.32
N LEU A 197 -13.90 -2.84 1.72
CA LEU A 197 -13.81 -4.18 1.17
C LEU A 197 -14.92 -4.40 0.14
N LEU A 198 -14.54 -4.91 -1.03
CA LEU A 198 -15.47 -5.22 -2.13
C LEU A 198 -15.96 -6.68 -2.09
N TYR A 199 -15.58 -7.41 -1.05
CA TYR A 199 -15.92 -8.82 -0.87
C TYR A 199 -16.14 -9.11 0.63
N THR A 200 -17.15 -9.84 0.91
CA THR A 200 -17.48 -10.42 2.22
C THR A 200 -17.60 -11.93 2.06
#